data_49ab04432094998834c0efbceb1c34c6
#
_entry.id   49ab04432094998834c0efbceb1c34c6
#
_cell.length_a   1.000
_cell.length_b   1.000
_cell.length_c   1.000
_cell.angle_alpha   90.00
_cell.angle_beta   90.00
_cell.angle_gamma   90.00
#
_symmetry.space_group_name_H-M   'P 1'
#
loop_
_entity.id
_entity.type
_entity.pdbx_description
1 polymer ?
#
loop_
_entity_poly.entity_id
_entity_poly.type
_entity_poly.pdbx_seq_one_letter_code
_entity_poly.pdbx_strand_id
1 'polypeptide(L)'
;MTKETETALEKPNYLEIYKNTVTLDEICPIHKVHYLQFDRPLKAADEAKPRLFAPICPVCAKELKEQKAITSAEDALNKGVYLKTYNILESKSTVPKELKAATFENFIAETPEEKQLLAFAKGQVQKYLDGMAGNTLITGSTGVGKSHLSYAMAKAINEGYRAKNEPKSVLFISLTEIIKEIKNGWNYGRNASLTEHEALNLMTSVDYLMLDDLGAKNAEIKPKGDWEQDFLFDILNNRDTTIINTNLSGDELRKVYNERNTSRILKGLEGNSFKVFGIKDKRYNISALKQKS
;
A
#
# COMPACT_ATOMS: atom_id res chain seq x y z
N MET A 1 21.00 -56.05 48.71
CA MET A 1 21.15 -56.34 47.28
C MET A 1 19.93 -55.77 46.59
N THR A 2 19.99 -54.50 46.19
CA THR A 2 18.95 -53.82 45.45
C THR A 2 19.44 -53.68 44.02
N LYS A 3 18.77 -54.31 43.09
CA LYS A 3 18.99 -54.18 41.64
C LYS A 3 18.37 -52.85 41.21
N GLU A 4 19.22 -51.93 40.80
CA GLU A 4 18.79 -50.78 40.01
C GLU A 4 18.39 -51.25 38.64
N THR A 5 17.14 -51.11 38.31
CA THR A 5 16.60 -51.30 36.97
C THR A 5 16.98 -50.08 36.13
N GLU A 6 18.00 -50.24 35.28
CA GLU A 6 18.24 -49.29 34.16
C GLU A 6 16.99 -49.29 33.27
N THR A 7 16.23 -48.24 33.34
CA THR A 7 15.20 -47.93 32.35
C THR A 7 15.89 -47.61 31.04
N ALA A 8 15.82 -48.54 30.10
CA ALA A 8 16.21 -48.31 28.72
C ALA A 8 15.39 -47.13 28.18
N LEU A 9 16.05 -46.00 27.93
CA LEU A 9 15.48 -44.87 27.22
C LEU A 9 15.01 -45.37 25.84
N GLU A 10 13.69 -45.43 25.64
CA GLU A 10 13.10 -45.74 24.34
C GLU A 10 13.71 -44.80 23.30
N LYS A 11 14.30 -45.35 22.25
CA LYS A 11 14.84 -44.58 21.13
C LYS A 11 13.69 -43.80 20.48
N PRO A 12 13.75 -42.48 20.45
CA PRO A 12 12.66 -41.71 19.88
C PRO A 12 12.53 -42.00 18.37
N ASN A 13 11.29 -42.02 17.88
CA ASN A 13 10.89 -42.42 16.52
C ASN A 13 11.31 -41.42 15.41
N TYR A 14 12.24 -40.47 15.67
CA TYR A 14 12.78 -39.53 14.68
C TYR A 14 13.90 -40.13 13.81
N LEU A 15 14.30 -41.39 14.07
CA LEU A 15 15.29 -42.12 13.24
C LEU A 15 14.79 -42.36 11.80
N GLU A 16 13.48 -42.30 11.53
CA GLU A 16 12.99 -42.41 10.14
C GLU A 16 13.39 -41.23 9.24
N ILE A 17 13.65 -40.06 9.81
CA ILE A 17 14.01 -38.84 9.04
C ILE A 17 15.49 -38.89 8.63
N TYR A 18 16.31 -39.63 9.37
CA TYR A 18 17.77 -39.71 9.14
C TYR A 18 18.20 -41.12 8.69
N LYS A 19 17.48 -41.68 7.72
CA LYS A 19 17.94 -42.89 7.02
C LYS A 19 19.37 -42.64 6.50
N ASN A 20 20.33 -43.51 6.86
CA ASN A 20 21.75 -43.42 6.54
C ASN A 20 22.57 -42.46 7.43
N THR A 21 22.26 -42.40 8.72
CA THR A 21 23.13 -41.77 9.72
C THR A 21 23.68 -42.81 10.69
N VAL A 22 24.88 -42.57 11.18
CA VAL A 22 25.51 -43.30 12.29
C VAL A 22 25.44 -42.46 13.55
N THR A 23 25.23 -43.09 14.69
CA THR A 23 25.25 -42.45 16.00
C THR A 23 26.70 -42.33 16.48
N LEU A 24 27.10 -41.15 16.89
CA LEU A 24 28.42 -40.89 17.47
C LEU A 24 28.37 -41.01 18.99
N ASP A 25 29.52 -41.29 19.61
CA ASP A 25 29.65 -41.34 21.07
C ASP A 25 29.55 -39.92 21.72
N GLU A 26 29.75 -38.89 20.95
CA GLU A 26 29.60 -37.49 21.40
C GLU A 26 28.15 -37.16 21.70
N ILE A 27 27.93 -36.42 22.83
CA ILE A 27 26.63 -36.05 23.34
C ILE A 27 26.44 -34.54 23.21
N CYS A 28 25.28 -34.11 22.69
CA CYS A 28 24.91 -32.71 22.63
C CYS A 28 24.86 -32.10 24.04
N PRO A 29 25.58 -30.98 24.31
CA PRO A 29 25.61 -30.35 25.63
C PRO A 29 24.26 -29.78 26.07
N ILE A 30 23.39 -29.45 25.12
CA ILE A 30 22.06 -28.90 25.37
C ILE A 30 21.03 -29.97 25.65
N HIS A 31 20.89 -30.95 24.72
CA HIS A 31 19.78 -31.93 24.74
C HIS A 31 20.17 -33.26 25.34
N LYS A 32 21.44 -33.49 25.67
CA LYS A 32 21.96 -34.76 26.25
C LYS A 32 21.64 -35.99 25.40
N VAL A 33 21.56 -35.84 24.09
CA VAL A 33 21.39 -36.93 23.11
C VAL A 33 22.63 -37.06 22.24
N HIS A 34 22.89 -38.23 21.74
CA HIS A 34 24.02 -38.50 20.85
C HIS A 34 23.88 -37.73 19.52
N TYR A 35 25.02 -37.30 18.98
CA TYR A 35 25.08 -36.73 17.66
C TYR A 35 24.89 -37.82 16.60
N LEU A 36 24.25 -37.41 15.49
CA LEU A 36 24.12 -38.24 14.29
C LEU A 36 25.01 -37.69 13.20
N GLN A 37 25.65 -38.56 12.44
CA GLN A 37 26.44 -38.19 11.28
C GLN A 37 25.98 -38.98 10.06
N PHE A 38 25.87 -38.30 8.90
CA PHE A 38 25.52 -39.00 7.66
C PHE A 38 26.66 -39.94 7.24
N ASP A 39 26.30 -41.17 6.88
CA ASP A 39 27.22 -42.24 6.45
C ASP A 39 27.77 -41.98 5.02
N ARG A 40 27.33 -40.94 4.35
CA ARG A 40 27.77 -40.61 2.99
C ARG A 40 28.54 -39.30 2.96
N PRO A 41 29.69 -39.25 2.27
CA PRO A 41 30.37 -38.00 2.03
C PRO A 41 29.52 -37.06 1.14
N LEU A 42 29.64 -35.73 1.36
CA LEU A 42 29.19 -34.75 0.40
C LEU A 42 29.85 -35.04 -0.94
N LYS A 43 29.09 -35.08 -2.05
CA LYS A 43 29.65 -35.06 -3.40
C LYS A 43 30.50 -33.81 -3.53
N ALA A 44 31.79 -33.93 -3.35
CA ALA A 44 32.73 -32.86 -3.54
C ALA A 44 33.10 -32.76 -5.03
N ALA A 45 33.29 -31.55 -5.51
CA ALA A 45 33.85 -31.29 -6.82
C ALA A 45 35.34 -31.78 -6.93
N ASP A 46 35.91 -32.19 -5.80
CA ASP A 46 37.31 -32.62 -5.70
C ASP A 46 37.33 -33.97 -4.96
N GLU A 47 37.61 -35.04 -5.71
CA GLU A 47 37.63 -36.43 -5.18
C GLU A 47 38.75 -36.70 -4.16
N ALA A 48 39.72 -35.77 -4.01
CA ALA A 48 40.88 -35.96 -3.17
C ALA A 48 40.65 -35.78 -1.66
N LYS A 49 39.56 -35.13 -1.24
CA LYS A 49 39.20 -34.94 0.18
C LYS A 49 37.67 -34.95 0.36
N PRO A 50 37.06 -36.11 0.60
CA PRO A 50 35.63 -36.18 0.89
C PRO A 50 35.33 -35.37 2.18
N ARG A 51 34.49 -34.35 2.06
CA ARG A 51 33.98 -33.61 3.22
C ARG A 51 32.81 -34.41 3.81
N LEU A 52 32.92 -34.77 5.07
CA LEU A 52 31.81 -35.32 5.83
C LEU A 52 30.87 -34.19 6.26
N PHE A 53 29.58 -34.49 6.35
CA PHE A 53 28.65 -33.58 6.98
C PHE A 53 29.04 -33.39 8.45
N ALA A 54 28.86 -32.18 9.00
CA ALA A 54 29.04 -31.96 10.43
C ALA A 54 28.06 -32.82 11.23
N PRO A 55 28.50 -33.38 12.41
CA PRO A 55 27.59 -34.06 13.31
C PRO A 55 26.38 -33.23 13.69
N ILE A 56 25.22 -33.85 13.73
CA ILE A 56 23.93 -33.17 13.94
C ILE A 56 23.27 -33.71 15.21
N CYS A 57 22.95 -32.84 16.15
CA CYS A 57 22.01 -33.18 17.20
C CYS A 57 20.57 -33.22 16.60
N PRO A 58 19.86 -34.38 16.66
CA PRO A 58 18.55 -34.49 16.05
C PRO A 58 17.50 -33.55 16.65
N VAL A 59 17.63 -33.23 17.95
CA VAL A 59 16.72 -32.29 18.62
C VAL A 59 17.02 -30.86 18.19
N CYS A 60 18.30 -30.41 18.21
CA CYS A 60 18.67 -29.07 17.70
C CYS A 60 18.25 -28.88 16.24
N ALA A 61 18.41 -29.91 15.41
CA ALA A 61 18.04 -29.85 14.00
C ALA A 61 16.51 -29.71 13.80
N LYS A 62 15.73 -30.41 14.64
CA LYS A 62 14.27 -30.28 14.65
C LYS A 62 13.84 -28.89 15.07
N GLU A 63 14.35 -28.37 16.19
CA GLU A 63 14.05 -27.02 16.68
C GLU A 63 14.42 -25.93 15.67
N LEU A 64 15.59 -26.04 15.05
CA LEU A 64 16.02 -25.11 14.02
C LEU A 64 15.09 -25.15 12.79
N LYS A 65 14.62 -26.34 12.39
CA LYS A 65 13.68 -26.49 11.29
C LYS A 65 12.32 -25.88 11.62
N GLU A 66 11.82 -26.13 12.82
CA GLU A 66 10.55 -25.54 13.31
C GLU A 66 10.65 -24.01 13.38
N GLN A 67 11.74 -23.48 13.94
CA GLN A 67 11.99 -22.04 13.99
C GLN A 67 12.05 -21.41 12.61
N LYS A 68 12.76 -22.02 11.66
CA LYS A 68 12.80 -21.56 10.26
C LYS A 68 11.42 -21.59 9.59
N ALA A 69 10.62 -22.62 9.87
CA ALA A 69 9.27 -22.73 9.33
C ALA A 69 8.35 -21.60 9.87
N ILE A 70 8.44 -21.31 11.19
CA ILE A 70 7.70 -20.20 11.82
C ILE A 70 8.12 -18.87 11.20
N THR A 71 9.42 -18.56 11.16
CA THR A 71 9.92 -17.32 10.57
C THR A 71 9.50 -17.16 9.11
N SER A 72 9.58 -18.24 8.31
CA SER A 72 9.15 -18.20 6.91
C SER A 72 7.64 -17.96 6.76
N ALA A 73 6.81 -18.50 7.67
CA ALA A 73 5.37 -18.27 7.68
C ALA A 73 5.04 -16.82 8.08
N GLU A 74 5.73 -16.26 9.09
CA GLU A 74 5.60 -14.87 9.51
C GLU A 74 6.01 -13.90 8.39
N ASP A 75 7.13 -14.16 7.70
CA ASP A 75 7.57 -13.37 6.56
C ASP A 75 6.57 -13.40 5.41
N ALA A 76 5.99 -14.57 5.12
CA ALA A 76 4.96 -14.69 4.09
C ALA A 76 3.67 -13.93 4.45
N LEU A 77 3.27 -13.98 5.72
CA LEU A 77 2.12 -13.24 6.23
C LEU A 77 2.34 -11.74 6.14
N ASN A 78 3.49 -11.25 6.63
CA ASN A 78 3.88 -9.85 6.60
C ASN A 78 3.95 -9.31 5.16
N LYS A 79 4.49 -10.11 4.23
CA LYS A 79 4.50 -9.78 2.80
C LYS A 79 3.09 -9.69 2.24
N GLY A 80 2.19 -10.60 2.63
CA GLY A 80 0.79 -10.58 2.22
C GLY A 80 0.05 -9.32 2.70
N VAL A 81 0.26 -8.92 3.95
CA VAL A 81 -0.28 -7.67 4.51
C VAL A 81 0.27 -6.46 3.75
N TYR A 82 1.59 -6.40 3.56
CA TYR A 82 2.25 -5.29 2.83
C TYR A 82 1.68 -5.10 1.43
N LEU A 83 1.53 -6.18 0.66
CA LEU A 83 1.01 -6.13 -0.71
C LEU A 83 -0.44 -5.66 -0.80
N LYS A 84 -1.26 -5.97 0.22
CA LYS A 84 -2.68 -5.60 0.27
C LYS A 84 -2.94 -4.21 0.86
N THR A 85 -1.94 -3.59 1.46
CA THR A 85 -2.06 -2.30 2.15
C THR A 85 -1.05 -1.29 1.62
N TYR A 86 0.11 -1.19 2.22
CA TYR A 86 1.11 -0.14 1.95
C TYR A 86 1.60 -0.09 0.51
N ASN A 87 1.65 -1.23 -0.18
CA ASN A 87 2.10 -1.32 -1.57
C ASN A 87 1.05 -0.84 -2.59
N ILE A 88 -0.21 -0.68 -2.18
CA ILE A 88 -1.30 -0.27 -3.09
C ILE A 88 -1.03 1.10 -3.69
N LEU A 89 -0.54 2.04 -2.90
CA LEU A 89 -0.23 3.39 -3.37
C LEU A 89 0.77 3.38 -4.53
N GLU A 90 1.78 2.52 -4.49
CA GLU A 90 2.80 2.44 -5.54
C GLU A 90 2.34 1.60 -6.74
N SER A 91 1.68 0.45 -6.46
CA SER A 91 1.40 -0.56 -7.49
C SER A 91 0.07 -0.36 -8.23
N LYS A 92 -0.90 0.36 -7.64
CA LYS A 92 -2.27 0.49 -8.16
C LYS A 92 -2.71 1.91 -8.47
N SER A 93 -1.98 2.93 -8.01
CA SER A 93 -2.34 4.32 -8.26
C SER A 93 -2.04 4.76 -9.69
N THR A 94 -2.91 5.61 -10.25
CA THR A 94 -2.70 6.29 -11.53
C THR A 94 -2.01 7.62 -11.29
N VAL A 95 -0.67 7.61 -11.25
CA VAL A 95 0.12 8.79 -10.92
C VAL A 95 0.90 9.27 -12.16
N PRO A 96 0.64 10.49 -12.66
CA PRO A 96 1.45 11.11 -13.70
C PRO A 96 2.94 11.13 -13.32
N LYS A 97 3.83 10.97 -14.32
CA LYS A 97 5.29 10.91 -14.07
C LYS A 97 5.82 12.08 -13.26
N GLU A 98 5.33 13.28 -13.55
CA GLU A 98 5.69 14.53 -12.88
C GLU A 98 5.30 14.57 -11.40
N LEU A 99 4.25 13.83 -11.00
CA LEU A 99 3.80 13.78 -9.61
C LEU A 99 4.50 12.70 -8.78
N LYS A 100 5.17 11.72 -9.40
CA LYS A 100 5.81 10.63 -8.65
C LYS A 100 6.80 11.10 -7.59
N ALA A 101 7.52 12.19 -7.86
CA ALA A 101 8.46 12.81 -6.94
C ALA A 101 7.81 13.79 -5.95
N ALA A 102 6.50 14.07 -6.05
CA ALA A 102 5.83 15.07 -5.21
C ALA A 102 5.87 14.67 -3.72
N THR A 103 6.30 15.61 -2.89
CA THR A 103 6.33 15.53 -1.42
C THR A 103 5.98 16.88 -0.82
N PHE A 104 5.79 16.98 0.49
CA PHE A 104 5.60 18.25 1.15
C PHE A 104 6.87 19.11 1.15
N GLU A 105 8.04 18.48 1.18
CA GLU A 105 9.35 19.13 1.24
C GLU A 105 9.69 19.83 -0.09
N ASN A 106 9.28 19.25 -1.21
CA ASN A 106 9.54 19.84 -2.53
C ASN A 106 8.35 20.67 -3.07
N PHE A 107 7.31 20.89 -2.27
CA PHE A 107 6.26 21.85 -2.61
C PHE A 107 6.76 23.27 -2.36
N ILE A 108 6.92 24.04 -3.43
CA ILE A 108 7.35 25.42 -3.36
C ILE A 108 6.20 26.29 -2.83
N ALA A 109 6.34 26.81 -1.62
CA ALA A 109 5.38 27.67 -0.94
C ALA A 109 6.02 29.05 -0.64
N GLU A 110 5.93 29.97 -1.60
CA GLU A 110 6.51 31.31 -1.49
C GLU A 110 5.51 32.32 -0.91
N THR A 111 4.27 32.26 -1.40
CA THR A 111 3.21 33.19 -0.98
C THR A 111 2.51 32.74 0.32
N PRO A 112 1.86 33.67 1.05
CA PRO A 112 1.05 33.30 2.22
C PRO A 112 -0.04 32.28 1.90
N GLU A 113 -0.69 32.39 0.76
CA GLU A 113 -1.76 31.48 0.30
C GLU A 113 -1.23 30.07 0.06
N GLU A 114 -0.03 29.94 -0.54
CA GLU A 114 0.63 28.66 -0.74
C GLU A 114 1.05 28.01 0.60
N LYS A 115 1.55 28.80 1.54
CA LYS A 115 1.88 28.35 2.89
C LYS A 115 0.63 27.87 3.64
N GLN A 116 -0.50 28.57 3.50
CA GLN A 116 -1.77 28.15 4.09
C GLN A 116 -2.27 26.84 3.47
N LEU A 117 -2.19 26.68 2.14
CA LEU A 117 -2.55 25.46 1.46
C LEU A 117 -1.67 24.28 1.90
N LEU A 118 -0.35 24.48 2.01
CA LEU A 118 0.57 23.47 2.52
C LEU A 118 0.28 23.10 3.99
N ALA A 119 0.02 24.11 4.82
CA ALA A 119 -0.32 23.90 6.23
C ALA A 119 -1.64 23.13 6.37
N PHE A 120 -2.65 23.48 5.57
CA PHE A 120 -3.91 22.74 5.52
C PHE A 120 -3.69 21.28 5.13
N ALA A 121 -2.93 21.00 4.07
CA ALA A 121 -2.67 19.63 3.63
C ALA A 121 -1.96 18.79 4.70
N LYS A 122 -0.93 19.35 5.37
CA LYS A 122 -0.26 18.71 6.51
C LYS A 122 -1.20 18.47 7.68
N GLY A 123 -2.05 19.45 8.01
CA GLY A 123 -3.04 19.33 9.08
C GLY A 123 -4.08 18.24 8.79
N GLN A 124 -4.52 18.08 7.54
CA GLN A 124 -5.43 16.99 7.17
C GLN A 124 -4.79 15.62 7.32
N VAL A 125 -3.51 15.47 6.93
CA VAL A 125 -2.78 14.20 7.17
C VAL A 125 -2.78 13.84 8.65
N GLN A 126 -2.48 14.81 9.53
CA GLN A 126 -2.48 14.55 10.96
C GLN A 126 -3.86 14.12 11.46
N LYS A 127 -4.93 14.80 11.05
CA LYS A 127 -6.31 14.42 11.40
C LYS A 127 -6.63 12.97 10.98
N TYR A 128 -6.23 12.56 9.76
CA TYR A 128 -6.44 11.19 9.30
C TYR A 128 -5.62 10.17 10.10
N LEU A 129 -4.39 10.48 10.42
CA LEU A 129 -3.55 9.62 11.28
C LEU A 129 -4.06 9.54 12.74
N ASP A 130 -4.85 10.52 13.17
CA ASP A 130 -5.54 10.56 14.45
C ASP A 130 -6.95 9.93 14.38
N GLY A 131 -7.31 9.31 13.25
CA GLY A 131 -8.54 8.55 13.08
C GLY A 131 -9.75 9.34 12.58
N MET A 132 -9.55 10.54 11.99
CA MET A 132 -10.65 11.29 11.40
C MET A 132 -11.34 10.48 10.30
N ALA A 133 -12.67 10.41 10.35
CA ALA A 133 -13.53 9.97 9.26
C ALA A 133 -14.20 11.18 8.60
N GLY A 134 -14.39 11.13 7.28
CA GLY A 134 -15.01 12.20 6.50
C GLY A 134 -14.13 12.63 5.33
N ASN A 135 -14.71 13.38 4.41
CA ASN A 135 -14.01 13.81 3.21
C ASN A 135 -13.13 15.06 3.46
N THR A 136 -12.12 15.20 2.64
CA THR A 136 -11.38 16.45 2.45
C THR A 136 -11.63 16.94 1.03
N LEU A 137 -11.91 18.24 0.85
CA LEU A 137 -12.12 18.86 -0.45
C LEU A 137 -11.14 20.02 -0.67
N ILE A 138 -10.34 19.95 -1.72
CA ILE A 138 -9.45 21.03 -2.15
C ILE A 138 -9.95 21.55 -3.50
N THR A 139 -10.43 22.80 -3.51
CA THR A 139 -10.93 23.45 -4.72
C THR A 139 -10.03 24.60 -5.17
N GLY A 140 -9.94 24.86 -6.46
CA GLY A 140 -9.17 25.98 -7.00
C GLY A 140 -8.77 25.79 -8.46
N SER A 141 -8.22 26.83 -9.08
CA SER A 141 -7.81 26.81 -10.49
C SER A 141 -6.76 25.74 -10.80
N THR A 142 -6.57 25.47 -12.08
CA THR A 142 -5.54 24.56 -12.58
C THR A 142 -4.14 25.11 -12.27
N GLY A 143 -3.17 24.21 -12.03
CA GLY A 143 -1.76 24.57 -11.86
C GLY A 143 -1.36 25.14 -10.49
N VAL A 144 -2.28 25.26 -9.53
CA VAL A 144 -1.99 25.79 -8.18
C VAL A 144 -1.37 24.76 -7.22
N GLY A 145 -1.12 23.53 -7.66
CA GLY A 145 -0.44 22.50 -6.88
C GLY A 145 -1.35 21.53 -6.10
N LYS A 146 -2.66 21.50 -6.36
CA LYS A 146 -3.60 20.57 -5.68
C LYS A 146 -3.18 19.11 -5.82
N SER A 147 -2.96 18.62 -7.03
CA SER A 147 -2.56 17.24 -7.29
C SER A 147 -1.21 16.89 -6.63
N HIS A 148 -0.25 17.84 -6.63
CA HIS A 148 1.02 17.67 -5.93
C HIS A 148 0.79 17.43 -4.44
N LEU A 149 0.03 18.31 -3.78
CA LEU A 149 -0.23 18.17 -2.34
C LEU A 149 -1.08 16.96 -2.01
N SER A 150 -2.07 16.60 -2.83
CA SER A 150 -2.83 15.37 -2.58
C SER A 150 -2.01 14.11 -2.70
N TYR A 151 -1.08 14.05 -3.65
CA TYR A 151 -0.18 12.90 -3.72
C TYR A 151 0.84 12.89 -2.57
N ALA A 152 1.33 14.06 -2.15
CA ALA A 152 2.15 14.18 -0.95
C ALA A 152 1.38 13.75 0.31
N MET A 153 0.09 14.11 0.44
CA MET A 153 -0.79 13.62 1.51
C MET A 153 -0.94 12.10 1.47
N ALA A 154 -1.16 11.53 0.28
CA ALA A 154 -1.27 10.08 0.10
C ALA A 154 -0.03 9.34 0.62
N LYS A 155 1.17 9.82 0.25
CA LYS A 155 2.44 9.27 0.75
C LYS A 155 2.56 9.41 2.26
N ALA A 156 2.26 10.60 2.80
CA ALA A 156 2.39 10.85 4.23
C ALA A 156 1.43 10.01 5.07
N ILE A 157 0.19 9.79 4.60
CA ILE A 157 -0.79 8.90 5.25
C ILE A 157 -0.27 7.45 5.20
N ASN A 158 0.18 6.98 4.02
CA ASN A 158 0.69 5.63 3.84
C ASN A 158 1.89 5.34 4.75
N GLU A 159 2.88 6.23 4.78
CA GLU A 159 4.06 6.11 5.63
C GLU A 159 3.73 6.29 7.13
N GLY A 160 2.79 7.18 7.46
CA GLY A 160 2.36 7.38 8.84
C GLY A 160 1.72 6.12 9.43
N TYR A 161 0.83 5.45 8.71
CA TYR A 161 0.25 4.17 9.13
C TYR A 161 1.28 3.03 9.14
N ARG A 162 2.21 3.04 8.17
CA ARG A 162 3.33 2.09 8.18
C ARG A 162 4.21 2.25 9.42
N ALA A 163 4.53 3.48 9.79
CA ALA A 163 5.32 3.77 11.00
C ALA A 163 4.60 3.37 12.30
N LYS A 164 3.27 3.44 12.33
CA LYS A 164 2.42 2.94 13.43
C LYS A 164 2.25 1.43 13.42
N ASN A 165 2.70 0.74 12.37
CA ASN A 165 2.44 -0.69 12.12
C ASN A 165 0.93 -1.01 12.05
N GLU A 166 0.13 -0.08 11.55
CA GLU A 166 -1.31 -0.22 11.33
C GLU A 166 -1.57 -0.43 9.82
N PRO A 167 -2.01 -1.63 9.40
CA PRO A 167 -2.17 -1.95 7.98
C PRO A 167 -3.35 -1.21 7.37
N LYS A 168 -3.09 -0.06 6.75
CA LYS A 168 -4.04 0.76 5.99
C LYS A 168 -3.60 0.92 4.55
N SER A 169 -4.56 0.93 3.65
CA SER A 169 -4.36 1.05 2.20
C SER A 169 -4.70 2.46 1.72
N VAL A 170 -3.83 3.00 0.87
CA VAL A 170 -4.01 4.33 0.26
C VAL A 170 -3.96 4.19 -1.25
N LEU A 171 -4.87 4.85 -1.96
CA LEU A 171 -4.95 4.81 -3.42
C LEU A 171 -5.08 6.24 -3.97
N PHE A 172 -4.29 6.59 -4.98
CA PHE A 172 -4.40 7.86 -5.71
C PHE A 172 -4.87 7.61 -7.14
N ILE A 173 -6.01 8.20 -7.52
CA ILE A 173 -6.65 8.00 -8.81
C ILE A 173 -6.99 9.35 -9.44
N SER A 174 -6.62 9.54 -10.70
CA SER A 174 -7.25 10.54 -11.56
C SER A 174 -8.57 9.97 -12.08
N LEU A 175 -9.69 10.47 -11.56
CA LEU A 175 -11.02 10.00 -11.95
C LEU A 175 -11.25 10.11 -13.46
N THR A 176 -10.73 11.19 -14.05
CA THR A 176 -10.81 11.43 -15.50
C THR A 176 -10.10 10.34 -16.32
N GLU A 177 -8.92 9.89 -15.87
CA GLU A 177 -8.15 8.85 -16.57
C GLU A 177 -8.81 7.49 -16.43
N ILE A 178 -9.28 7.14 -15.24
CA ILE A 178 -10.01 5.88 -14.99
C ILE A 178 -11.27 5.80 -15.84
N ILE A 179 -12.10 6.84 -15.88
CA ILE A 179 -13.30 6.89 -16.72
C ILE A 179 -12.95 6.70 -18.20
N LYS A 180 -11.86 7.33 -18.66
CA LYS A 180 -11.39 7.16 -20.03
C LYS A 180 -10.95 5.72 -20.32
N GLU A 181 -10.24 5.10 -19.39
CA GLU A 181 -9.76 3.73 -19.52
C GLU A 181 -10.92 2.73 -19.56
N ILE A 182 -11.89 2.87 -18.65
CA ILE A 182 -13.12 2.06 -18.65
C ILE A 182 -13.87 2.18 -19.97
N LYS A 183 -14.09 3.43 -20.45
CA LYS A 183 -14.80 3.67 -21.72
C LYS A 183 -14.04 3.10 -22.92
N ASN A 184 -12.73 3.18 -22.94
CA ASN A 184 -11.92 2.52 -23.98
C ASN A 184 -12.10 1.00 -23.92
N GLY A 185 -12.18 0.44 -22.71
CA GLY A 185 -12.37 -0.99 -22.49
C GLY A 185 -13.70 -1.55 -23.02
N TRP A 186 -14.76 -0.73 -23.13
CA TRP A 186 -16.05 -1.18 -23.63
C TRP A 186 -16.00 -1.79 -25.03
N ASN A 187 -15.03 -1.37 -25.85
CA ASN A 187 -14.84 -1.91 -27.19
C ASN A 187 -14.06 -3.24 -27.23
N TYR A 188 -13.42 -3.63 -26.12
CA TYR A 188 -12.53 -4.79 -26.05
C TYR A 188 -13.09 -5.94 -25.22
N GLY A 189 -14.25 -5.77 -24.57
CA GLY A 189 -14.92 -6.80 -23.76
C GLY A 189 -13.99 -7.45 -22.74
N ARG A 190 -13.79 -8.77 -22.82
CA ARG A 190 -12.93 -9.52 -21.87
C ARG A 190 -11.44 -9.18 -21.96
N ASN A 191 -11.00 -8.48 -23.00
CA ASN A 191 -9.62 -8.05 -23.20
C ASN A 191 -9.41 -6.60 -22.78
N ALA A 192 -10.36 -5.98 -22.10
CA ALA A 192 -10.20 -4.65 -21.52
C ALA A 192 -9.07 -4.64 -20.49
N SER A 193 -8.26 -3.59 -20.50
CA SER A 193 -7.18 -3.40 -19.51
C SER A 193 -7.72 -3.14 -18.10
N LEU A 194 -8.91 -2.53 -18.01
CA LEU A 194 -9.64 -2.24 -16.78
C LEU A 194 -11.14 -2.28 -17.05
N THR A 195 -11.84 -3.09 -16.28
CA THR A 195 -13.30 -3.12 -16.29
C THR A 195 -13.87 -2.16 -15.24
N GLU A 196 -15.12 -1.72 -15.44
CA GLU A 196 -15.84 -0.91 -14.46
C GLU A 196 -15.90 -1.59 -13.08
N HIS A 197 -16.19 -2.89 -13.07
CA HIS A 197 -16.26 -3.68 -11.84
C HIS A 197 -14.90 -3.73 -11.08
N GLU A 198 -13.80 -3.93 -11.79
CA GLU A 198 -12.45 -3.93 -11.18
C GLU A 198 -12.08 -2.55 -10.64
N ALA A 199 -12.39 -1.49 -11.38
CA ALA A 199 -12.17 -0.12 -10.95
C ALA A 199 -12.98 0.22 -9.70
N LEU A 200 -14.27 -0.16 -9.68
CA LEU A 200 -15.15 0.06 -8.53
C LEU A 200 -14.65 -0.71 -7.29
N ASN A 201 -14.35 -2.00 -7.45
CA ASN A 201 -13.81 -2.82 -6.37
C ASN A 201 -12.50 -2.25 -5.80
N LEU A 202 -11.58 -1.82 -6.67
CA LEU A 202 -10.32 -1.21 -6.24
C LEU A 202 -10.56 0.06 -5.42
N MET A 203 -11.40 0.97 -5.93
CA MET A 203 -11.64 2.26 -5.29
C MET A 203 -12.48 2.16 -4.00
N THR A 204 -13.34 1.15 -3.88
CA THR A 204 -14.17 0.95 -2.67
C THR A 204 -13.48 0.13 -1.58
N SER A 205 -12.50 -0.72 -1.94
CA SER A 205 -11.82 -1.61 -0.99
C SER A 205 -10.70 -0.96 -0.18
N VAL A 206 -10.16 0.19 -0.64
CA VAL A 206 -9.05 0.87 0.07
C VAL A 206 -9.56 1.73 1.23
N ASP A 207 -8.74 1.90 2.27
CA ASP A 207 -9.10 2.74 3.42
C ASP A 207 -9.14 4.22 3.05
N TYR A 208 -8.14 4.71 2.33
CA TYR A 208 -8.02 6.12 1.90
C TYR A 208 -7.96 6.22 0.39
N LEU A 209 -8.90 6.96 -0.19
CA LEU A 209 -8.96 7.22 -1.62
C LEU A 209 -8.71 8.70 -1.90
N MET A 210 -7.72 9.00 -2.75
CA MET A 210 -7.50 10.32 -3.34
C MET A 210 -8.13 10.35 -4.73
N LEU A 211 -9.18 11.14 -4.90
CA LEU A 211 -9.79 11.42 -6.21
C LEU A 211 -9.27 12.76 -6.74
N ASP A 212 -8.36 12.67 -7.70
CA ASP A 212 -7.81 13.85 -8.37
C ASP A 212 -8.64 14.21 -9.61
N ASP A 213 -8.69 15.49 -9.93
CA ASP A 213 -9.36 16.07 -11.09
C ASP A 213 -10.87 15.75 -11.20
N LEU A 214 -11.59 15.73 -10.08
CA LEU A 214 -13.02 15.55 -10.10
C LEU A 214 -13.69 16.65 -10.97
N GLY A 215 -14.38 16.24 -12.04
CA GLY A 215 -15.14 17.13 -12.92
C GLY A 215 -14.33 17.93 -13.95
N ALA A 216 -13.03 17.72 -14.05
CA ALA A 216 -12.07 18.58 -14.77
C ALA A 216 -12.19 18.64 -16.32
N LYS A 217 -13.08 17.89 -16.94
CA LYS A 217 -13.01 17.64 -18.41
C LYS A 217 -13.76 18.59 -19.33
N ASN A 218 -14.57 19.51 -18.83
CA ASN A 218 -15.42 20.30 -19.73
C ASN A 218 -14.98 21.75 -19.80
N ALA A 219 -14.70 22.25 -20.99
CA ALA A 219 -14.60 23.69 -21.29
C ALA A 219 -15.89 24.42 -20.89
N GLU A 220 -17.02 23.70 -20.91
CA GLU A 220 -18.32 24.17 -20.43
C GLU A 220 -18.78 23.35 -19.23
N ILE A 221 -19.36 24.03 -18.25
CA ILE A 221 -19.97 23.40 -17.07
C ILE A 221 -21.29 22.79 -17.46
N LYS A 222 -21.25 21.47 -17.73
CA LYS A 222 -22.44 20.66 -18.10
C LYS A 222 -22.60 19.51 -17.12
N PRO A 223 -23.84 19.05 -16.86
CA PRO A 223 -24.08 17.84 -16.10
C PRO A 223 -23.34 16.64 -16.70
N LYS A 224 -22.83 15.77 -15.83
CA LYS A 224 -22.27 14.48 -16.22
C LYS A 224 -23.39 13.55 -16.70
N GLY A 225 -23.05 12.62 -17.59
CA GLY A 225 -23.99 11.59 -18.01
C GLY A 225 -24.34 10.60 -16.89
N ASP A 226 -25.48 9.93 -17.02
CA ASP A 226 -26.04 9.07 -15.97
C ASP A 226 -25.05 8.01 -15.50
N TRP A 227 -24.36 7.34 -16.41
CA TRP A 227 -23.34 6.35 -16.06
C TRP A 227 -22.19 6.93 -15.20
N GLU A 228 -21.69 8.14 -15.52
CA GLU A 228 -20.65 8.79 -14.71
C GLU A 228 -21.19 9.21 -13.34
N GLN A 229 -22.46 9.60 -13.26
CA GLN A 229 -23.15 9.91 -12.02
C GLN A 229 -23.28 8.67 -11.13
N ASP A 230 -23.73 7.55 -11.68
CA ASP A 230 -23.93 6.31 -10.95
C ASP A 230 -22.59 5.71 -10.51
N PHE A 231 -21.60 5.69 -11.39
CA PHE A 231 -20.25 5.22 -11.08
C PHE A 231 -19.61 6.01 -9.90
N LEU A 232 -19.71 7.34 -9.93
CA LEU A 232 -19.22 8.18 -8.82
C LEU A 232 -20.01 7.93 -7.53
N PHE A 233 -21.32 7.79 -7.64
CA PHE A 233 -22.17 7.51 -6.49
C PHE A 233 -21.79 6.18 -5.82
N ASP A 234 -21.58 5.13 -6.61
CA ASP A 234 -21.21 3.81 -6.10
C ASP A 234 -19.87 3.84 -5.38
N ILE A 235 -18.91 4.63 -5.87
CA ILE A 235 -17.63 4.84 -5.17
C ILE A 235 -17.87 5.55 -3.84
N LEU A 236 -18.51 6.72 -3.85
CA LEU A 236 -18.59 7.59 -2.68
C LEU A 236 -19.58 7.08 -1.62
N ASN A 237 -20.63 6.36 -2.02
CA ASN A 237 -21.62 5.80 -1.11
C ASN A 237 -21.07 4.65 -0.24
N ASN A 238 -20.10 3.92 -0.77
CA ASN A 238 -19.46 2.78 -0.09
C ASN A 238 -18.20 3.18 0.69
N ARG A 239 -18.02 4.48 0.99
CA ARG A 239 -16.80 4.99 1.65
C ARG A 239 -17.14 6.00 2.74
N ASP A 240 -16.29 6.01 3.78
CA ASP A 240 -16.36 7.01 4.84
C ASP A 240 -15.37 8.15 4.65
N THR A 241 -14.29 7.92 3.90
CA THR A 241 -13.19 8.88 3.75
C THR A 241 -12.74 8.94 2.29
N THR A 242 -12.79 10.15 1.72
CA THR A 242 -12.26 10.43 0.38
C THR A 242 -11.62 11.82 0.36
N ILE A 243 -10.42 11.93 -0.16
CA ILE A 243 -9.73 13.19 -0.38
C ILE A 243 -9.94 13.59 -1.84
N ILE A 244 -10.59 14.72 -2.07
CA ILE A 244 -11.06 15.13 -3.38
C ILE A 244 -10.40 16.43 -3.81
N ASN A 245 -9.84 16.44 -5.02
CA ASN A 245 -9.41 17.65 -5.69
C ASN A 245 -10.33 17.97 -6.86
N THR A 246 -10.66 19.24 -7.01
CA THR A 246 -11.44 19.71 -8.16
C THR A 246 -11.06 21.13 -8.56
N ASN A 247 -11.29 21.44 -9.82
CA ASN A 247 -11.22 22.80 -10.32
C ASN A 247 -12.59 23.52 -10.22
N LEU A 248 -13.64 22.78 -9.90
CA LEU A 248 -15.00 23.31 -9.78
C LEU A 248 -15.18 24.01 -8.44
N SER A 249 -15.90 25.12 -8.46
CA SER A 249 -16.44 25.74 -7.25
C SER A 249 -17.59 24.90 -6.67
N GLY A 250 -18.03 25.21 -5.45
CA GLY A 250 -19.17 24.52 -4.85
C GLY A 250 -20.46 24.62 -5.67
N ASP A 251 -20.70 25.79 -6.28
CA ASP A 251 -21.88 26.01 -7.16
C ASP A 251 -21.75 25.25 -8.48
N GLU A 252 -20.54 25.16 -9.04
CA GLU A 252 -20.27 24.38 -10.25
C GLU A 252 -20.39 22.89 -9.99
N LEU A 253 -19.95 22.39 -8.83
CA LEU A 253 -20.15 21.00 -8.42
C LEU A 253 -21.64 20.63 -8.44
N ARG A 254 -22.52 21.51 -7.93
CA ARG A 254 -23.97 21.30 -7.94
C ARG A 254 -24.60 21.34 -9.34
N LYS A 255 -23.95 21.97 -10.31
CA LYS A 255 -24.39 21.97 -11.73
C LYS A 255 -23.89 20.74 -12.47
N VAL A 256 -22.72 20.23 -12.12
CA VAL A 256 -22.08 19.09 -12.79
C VAL A 256 -22.58 17.76 -12.23
N TYR A 257 -22.75 17.67 -10.93
CA TYR A 257 -23.17 16.48 -10.23
C TYR A 257 -24.58 16.61 -9.65
N ASN A 258 -25.34 15.52 -9.71
CA ASN A 258 -26.67 15.48 -9.13
C ASN A 258 -26.63 15.61 -7.59
N GLU A 259 -27.79 15.80 -6.97
CA GLU A 259 -27.89 16.01 -5.53
C GLU A 259 -27.33 14.86 -4.70
N ARG A 260 -27.53 13.60 -5.15
CA ARG A 260 -26.98 12.41 -4.50
C ARG A 260 -25.45 12.46 -4.40
N ASN A 261 -24.78 12.73 -5.52
CA ASN A 261 -23.32 12.83 -5.59
C ASN A 261 -22.80 14.05 -4.82
N THR A 262 -23.44 15.20 -4.99
CA THR A 262 -23.07 16.42 -4.28
C THR A 262 -23.12 16.21 -2.77
N SER A 263 -24.17 15.57 -2.25
CA SER A 263 -24.28 15.23 -0.84
C SER A 263 -23.13 14.33 -0.36
N ARG A 264 -22.71 13.34 -1.18
CA ARG A 264 -21.58 12.44 -0.84
C ARG A 264 -20.22 13.15 -0.91
N ILE A 265 -20.01 14.03 -1.89
CA ILE A 265 -18.79 14.84 -1.99
C ILE A 265 -18.65 15.75 -0.75
N LEU A 266 -19.76 16.34 -0.29
CA LEU A 266 -19.77 17.28 0.83
C LEU A 266 -19.82 16.61 2.21
N LYS A 267 -19.83 15.27 2.29
CA LYS A 267 -19.90 14.51 3.54
C LYS A 267 -18.67 14.83 4.43
N GLY A 268 -18.92 15.36 5.64
CA GLY A 268 -17.86 15.57 6.64
C GLY A 268 -16.88 16.71 6.32
N LEU A 269 -17.26 17.68 5.47
CA LEU A 269 -16.37 18.78 5.07
C LEU A 269 -16.23 19.91 6.08
N GLU A 270 -16.95 19.93 7.18
CA GLU A 270 -16.80 20.99 8.18
C GLU A 270 -15.36 21.02 8.72
N GLY A 271 -14.65 22.15 8.46
CA GLY A 271 -13.23 22.28 8.81
C GLY A 271 -12.27 21.42 7.97
N ASN A 272 -12.76 20.73 6.91
CA ASN A 272 -11.99 19.83 6.06
C ASN A 272 -12.02 20.22 4.57
N SER A 273 -12.36 21.48 4.29
CA SER A 273 -12.32 22.01 2.93
C SER A 273 -11.37 23.20 2.81
N PHE A 274 -10.70 23.31 1.69
CA PHE A 274 -9.83 24.45 1.38
C PHE A 274 -10.11 24.95 -0.03
N LYS A 275 -10.44 26.24 -0.13
CA LYS A 275 -10.61 26.93 -1.41
C LYS A 275 -9.36 27.74 -1.71
N VAL A 276 -8.63 27.32 -2.74
CA VAL A 276 -7.40 27.98 -3.17
C VAL A 276 -7.74 29.29 -3.93
N PHE A 277 -7.22 30.40 -3.45
CA PHE A 277 -7.31 31.71 -4.09
C PHE A 277 -5.93 32.33 -4.24
N GLY A 278 -5.78 33.26 -5.20
CA GLY A 278 -4.58 34.09 -5.30
C GLY A 278 -3.30 33.38 -5.74
N ILE A 279 -3.33 32.07 -5.93
CA ILE A 279 -2.17 31.31 -6.41
C ILE A 279 -2.17 31.30 -7.94
N LYS A 280 -1.06 31.74 -8.54
CA LYS A 280 -0.84 31.68 -9.99
C LYS A 280 -0.56 30.25 -10.44
N ASP A 281 -0.87 29.96 -11.72
CA ASP A 281 -0.50 28.68 -12.31
C ASP A 281 1.03 28.53 -12.35
N LYS A 282 1.54 27.56 -11.59
CA LYS A 282 2.99 27.28 -11.46
C LYS A 282 3.60 26.63 -12.69
N ARG A 283 2.79 26.11 -13.61
CA ARG A 283 3.26 25.47 -14.85
C ARG A 283 3.88 26.48 -15.83
N TYR A 284 3.54 27.76 -15.70
CA TYR A 284 4.13 28.83 -16.50
C TYR A 284 5.53 29.25 -16.02
N ASN A 285 5.96 28.83 -14.85
CA ASN A 285 7.27 29.19 -14.32
C ASN A 285 8.35 28.21 -14.82
N ILE A 286 9.01 28.55 -15.93
CA ILE A 286 10.07 27.76 -16.58
C ILE A 286 11.25 27.47 -15.62
N SER A 287 11.54 28.35 -14.67
CA SER A 287 12.60 28.16 -13.68
C SER A 287 12.31 26.96 -12.76
N ALA A 288 11.05 26.68 -12.43
CA ALA A 288 10.66 25.53 -11.66
C ALA A 288 10.78 24.19 -12.43
N LEU A 289 10.76 24.25 -13.76
CA LEU A 289 10.93 23.08 -14.64
C LEU A 289 12.40 22.71 -14.85
N LYS A 290 13.32 23.67 -14.78
CA LYS A 290 14.77 23.46 -14.98
C LYS A 290 15.49 22.84 -13.77
N GLN A 291 14.88 22.78 -12.59
CA GLN A 291 15.48 22.13 -11.41
C GLN A 291 15.28 20.61 -11.38
N LYS A 292 14.71 20.03 -12.43
CA LYS A 292 14.42 18.58 -12.53
C LYS A 292 15.37 17.80 -13.46
N SER A 293 16.48 18.42 -13.86
CA SER A 293 17.52 17.75 -14.68
C SER A 293 18.78 17.47 -13.89
#